data_ac439ed7915cb0082a4ef970717de25e
#
_entry.id   ac439ed7915cb0082a4ef970717de25e
#
_cell.length_a   1.000
_cell.length_b   1.000
_cell.length_c   1.000
_cell.angle_alpha   90.00
_cell.angle_beta   90.00
_cell.angle_gamma   90.00
#
_symmetry.space_group_name_H-M   'P 1'
#
loop_
_entity.id
_entity.type
_entity.pdbx_description
1 polymer ?
#
loop_
_entity_poly.entity_id
_entity_poly.type
_entity_poly.pdbx_seq_one_letter_code
_entity_poly.pdbx_strand_id
1 'polypeptide(L)'
;MTTITITEYLTRKNIEFRQAGNELLVKCLFADCDKDSRSNEAHLYFSVETSQYHCKKCGAAGNIIDLAKFLEDETKDVVIATSDTPYKYSKTKKVDIALTNERVAELHTALPNRIRLYLNERGIPDTDINQQKLGWGEFYGKFRITIPTTNAEGSYALLKLRKDPEDTSDSSKMLVYPKGAQHEIYGWEMLKEKIPNLVICEGEFDRLVLLANGISAVTGTGGSGTFKDEWAPHFLKAEKVYVCFDNDDAGRAGAVKILSKLLETGHEDVFRIELPNMENGLKDITDYFVTHGGNVDTFMQLARRVTKDEVSTRIVKIERPYKTTTFDEWHDVIASNFPELTFPAEICLSIICQILIHEISNPFALVLVGVPSGGKTIC
;
A
#
# COMPACT_ATOMS: atom_id res chain seq x y z
N MET A 1 -3.91 49.76 5.38
CA MET A 1 -4.11 48.26 5.39
C MET A 1 -2.73 47.64 5.41
N THR A 2 -2.37 46.96 6.47
CA THR A 2 -1.02 46.35 6.62
C THR A 2 -1.10 44.93 6.07
N THR A 3 -0.30 44.60 5.07
CA THR A 3 -0.19 43.22 4.57
C THR A 3 0.58 42.41 5.59
N ILE A 4 -0.03 41.37 6.17
CA ILE A 4 0.65 40.45 7.09
C ILE A 4 0.96 39.12 6.39
N THR A 5 2.15 38.60 6.69
CA THR A 5 2.55 37.25 6.26
C THR A 5 1.91 36.19 7.15
N ILE A 6 1.83 34.93 6.66
CA ILE A 6 1.34 33.80 7.49
C ILE A 6 2.19 33.64 8.75
N THR A 7 3.49 33.87 8.66
CA THR A 7 4.41 33.78 9.81
C THR A 7 4.05 34.81 10.89
N GLU A 8 3.82 36.09 10.48
CA GLU A 8 3.39 37.14 11.39
C GLU A 8 2.01 36.87 11.98
N TYR A 9 1.09 36.32 11.18
CA TYR A 9 -0.24 35.95 11.66
C TYR A 9 -0.20 34.86 12.74
N LEU A 10 0.53 33.76 12.50
CA LEU A 10 0.67 32.67 13.48
C LEU A 10 1.34 33.18 14.76
N THR A 11 2.37 34.04 14.63
CA THR A 11 3.04 34.66 15.81
C THR A 11 2.10 35.54 16.63
N ARG A 12 1.27 36.38 15.98
CA ARG A 12 0.25 37.19 16.67
C ARG A 12 -0.77 36.35 17.43
N LYS A 13 -1.11 35.18 16.90
CA LYS A 13 -2.07 34.26 17.51
C LYS A 13 -1.44 33.35 18.58
N ASN A 14 -0.17 33.49 18.87
CA ASN A 14 0.59 32.59 19.74
C ASN A 14 0.50 31.13 19.33
N ILE A 15 0.42 30.86 18.02
CA ILE A 15 0.41 29.52 17.47
C ILE A 15 1.85 29.10 17.22
N GLU A 16 2.29 28.09 17.93
CA GLU A 16 3.64 27.54 17.80
C GLU A 16 3.82 26.87 16.42
N PHE A 17 4.90 27.15 15.76
CA PHE A 17 5.25 26.55 14.48
C PHE A 17 6.74 26.25 14.38
N ARG A 18 7.07 25.30 13.51
CA ARG A 18 8.45 24.99 13.12
C ARG A 18 8.60 25.24 11.63
N GLN A 19 9.59 25.99 11.21
CA GLN A 19 9.87 26.22 9.80
C GLN A 19 10.69 25.07 9.22
N ALA A 20 10.30 24.59 8.04
CA ALA A 20 10.99 23.58 7.26
C ALA A 20 10.98 24.02 5.78
N GLY A 21 12.04 24.70 5.36
CA GLY A 21 12.12 25.31 4.02
C GLY A 21 11.05 26.40 3.84
N ASN A 22 10.22 26.25 2.80
CA ASN A 22 9.12 27.17 2.47
C ASN A 22 7.80 26.81 3.18
N GLU A 23 7.82 25.90 4.14
CA GLU A 23 6.63 25.49 4.91
C GLU A 23 6.78 25.76 6.38
N LEU A 24 5.68 26.13 7.04
CA LEU A 24 5.54 26.19 8.49
C LEU A 24 4.70 24.99 8.93
N LEU A 25 5.22 24.23 9.87
CA LEU A 25 4.56 23.06 10.44
C LEU A 25 3.93 23.45 11.78
N VAL A 26 2.64 23.22 11.92
CA VAL A 26 1.82 23.57 13.07
C VAL A 26 1.07 22.33 13.54
N LYS A 27 0.82 22.19 14.85
CA LYS A 27 -0.19 21.23 15.33
C LYS A 27 -1.54 21.60 14.72
N CYS A 28 -2.29 20.60 14.26
CA CYS A 28 -3.56 20.88 13.59
C CYS A 28 -4.53 21.58 14.55
N LEU A 29 -5.07 22.70 14.09
CA LEU A 29 -6.01 23.52 14.85
C LEU A 29 -7.46 23.09 14.64
N PHE A 30 -7.71 22.18 13.67
CA PHE A 30 -9.04 21.77 13.24
C PHE A 30 -9.48 20.47 13.91
N ALA A 31 -10.72 20.49 14.43
CA ALA A 31 -11.48 19.30 14.86
C ALA A 31 -10.69 18.31 15.75
N ASP A 32 -9.95 18.77 16.74
CA ASP A 32 -9.17 17.92 17.67
C ASP A 32 -8.20 16.94 16.96
N CYS A 33 -7.86 17.22 15.72
CA CYS A 33 -7.08 16.34 14.86
C CYS A 33 -5.76 15.85 15.49
N ASP A 34 -5.10 16.71 16.27
CA ASP A 34 -3.83 16.43 16.91
C ASP A 34 -3.93 16.25 18.43
N LYS A 35 -5.14 16.08 18.98
CA LYS A 35 -5.37 15.96 20.43
C LYS A 35 -4.59 14.81 21.06
N ASP A 36 -4.49 13.68 20.34
CA ASP A 36 -3.78 12.48 20.77
C ASP A 36 -2.38 12.32 20.13
N SER A 37 -1.91 13.34 19.40
CA SER A 37 -0.59 13.31 18.75
C SER A 37 0.51 13.60 19.77
N ARG A 38 1.65 12.89 19.64
CA ARG A 38 2.83 13.13 20.49
C ARG A 38 3.28 14.59 20.37
N SER A 39 3.94 15.13 21.39
CA SER A 39 4.27 16.55 21.50
C SER A 39 5.02 17.16 20.30
N ASN A 40 5.69 16.34 19.49
CA ASN A 40 6.51 16.77 18.35
C ASN A 40 5.87 16.49 16.97
N GLU A 41 4.65 15.95 16.90
CA GLU A 41 3.98 15.64 15.65
C GLU A 41 3.07 16.78 15.22
N ALA A 42 3.44 17.48 14.13
CA ALA A 42 2.65 18.52 13.50
C ALA A 42 2.19 18.05 12.12
N HIS A 43 0.91 18.20 11.82
CA HIS A 43 0.31 17.68 10.57
C HIS A 43 -0.29 18.78 9.69
N LEU A 44 -0.34 20.04 10.18
CA LEU A 44 -0.85 21.18 9.45
C LEU A 44 0.33 21.97 8.86
N TYR A 45 0.36 22.07 7.55
CA TYR A 45 1.42 22.72 6.80
C TYR A 45 0.91 24.02 6.21
N PHE A 46 1.64 25.10 6.36
CA PHE A 46 1.39 26.38 5.73
C PHE A 46 2.50 26.71 4.74
N SER A 47 2.15 27.16 3.56
CA SER A 47 3.11 27.72 2.60
C SER A 47 3.43 29.17 2.98
N VAL A 48 4.73 29.48 3.16
CA VAL A 48 5.18 30.85 3.43
C VAL A 48 4.90 31.78 2.26
N GLU A 49 4.95 31.28 1.02
CA GLU A 49 4.76 32.09 -0.20
C GLU A 49 3.29 32.37 -0.48
N THR A 50 2.42 31.36 -0.32
CA THR A 50 1.01 31.47 -0.74
C THR A 50 0.05 31.67 0.43
N SER A 51 0.51 31.55 1.67
CA SER A 51 -0.31 31.60 2.89
C SER A 51 -1.47 30.58 2.91
N GLN A 52 -1.35 29.52 2.14
CA GLN A 52 -2.32 28.43 2.09
C GLN A 52 -1.90 27.33 3.06
N TYR A 53 -2.89 26.59 3.58
CA TYR A 53 -2.62 25.48 4.49
C TYR A 53 -3.29 24.18 4.05
N HIS A 54 -2.69 23.09 4.48
CA HIS A 54 -3.24 21.74 4.32
C HIS A 54 -2.81 20.84 5.49
N CYS A 55 -3.78 20.19 6.13
CA CYS A 55 -3.51 19.17 7.13
C CYS A 55 -3.40 17.79 6.49
N LYS A 56 -2.27 17.14 6.66
CA LYS A 56 -2.04 15.77 6.12
C LYS A 56 -2.80 14.67 6.85
N LYS A 57 -3.34 14.95 8.05
CA LYS A 57 -4.06 13.98 8.86
C LYS A 57 -5.57 14.08 8.66
N CYS A 58 -6.17 15.26 8.81
CA CYS A 58 -7.62 15.42 8.69
C CYS A 58 -8.08 15.98 7.33
N GLY A 59 -7.16 16.38 6.45
CA GLY A 59 -7.49 16.94 5.13
C GLY A 59 -7.97 18.39 5.15
N ALA A 60 -8.03 19.07 6.29
CA ALA A 60 -8.40 20.48 6.37
C ALA A 60 -7.46 21.31 5.49
N ALA A 61 -8.01 22.12 4.60
CA ALA A 61 -7.26 22.95 3.67
C ALA A 61 -7.96 24.29 3.46
N GLY A 62 -7.17 25.32 3.19
CA GLY A 62 -7.68 26.68 2.96
C GLY A 62 -6.56 27.69 2.86
N ASN A 63 -6.91 28.94 3.07
CA ASN A 63 -5.98 30.05 3.12
C ASN A 63 -6.07 30.78 4.47
N ILE A 64 -5.24 31.79 4.67
CA ILE A 64 -5.20 32.54 5.94
C ILE A 64 -6.54 33.22 6.25
N ILE A 65 -7.38 33.58 5.27
CA ILE A 65 -8.72 34.14 5.50
C ILE A 65 -9.63 33.07 6.09
N ASP A 66 -9.55 31.85 5.59
CA ASP A 66 -10.34 30.73 6.10
C ASP A 66 -9.90 30.37 7.52
N LEU A 67 -8.58 30.45 7.79
CA LEU A 67 -8.04 30.26 9.13
C LEU A 67 -8.51 31.38 10.07
N ALA A 68 -8.49 32.65 9.63
CA ALA A 68 -8.95 33.78 10.45
C ALA A 68 -10.44 33.66 10.80
N LYS A 69 -11.29 33.25 9.85
CA LYS A 69 -12.69 32.94 10.12
C LYS A 69 -12.86 31.82 11.12
N PHE A 70 -12.08 30.76 10.99
CA PHE A 70 -12.10 29.62 11.92
C PHE A 70 -11.69 30.03 13.35
N LEU A 71 -10.72 30.96 13.47
CA LEU A 71 -10.26 31.51 14.76
C LEU A 71 -11.12 32.68 15.25
N GLU A 72 -12.29 32.93 14.64
CA GLU A 72 -13.21 34.02 14.97
C GLU A 72 -12.59 35.42 14.95
N ASP A 73 -11.57 35.61 14.07
CA ASP A 73 -10.89 36.89 13.91
C ASP A 73 -11.69 37.83 13.00
N GLU A 74 -11.80 39.08 13.41
CA GLU A 74 -12.35 40.11 12.53
C GLU A 74 -11.41 40.33 11.32
N THR A 75 -11.81 39.85 10.15
CA THR A 75 -10.99 39.89 8.92
C THR A 75 -10.78 41.28 8.34
N LYS A 76 -11.30 42.34 8.96
CA LYS A 76 -11.29 43.72 8.44
C LYS A 76 -9.88 44.33 8.30
N ASP A 77 -8.89 43.83 9.05
CA ASP A 77 -7.54 44.37 9.09
C ASP A 77 -6.49 43.49 8.37
N VAL A 78 -6.89 42.34 7.83
CA VAL A 78 -5.97 41.39 7.22
C VAL A 78 -6.07 41.50 5.69
N VAL A 79 -5.31 42.40 5.09
CA VAL A 79 -5.05 42.36 3.63
C VAL A 79 -3.88 41.44 3.38
N ILE A 80 -4.15 40.38 2.68
CA ILE A 80 -3.21 39.29 2.41
C ILE A 80 -2.72 39.44 0.97
N ALA A 81 -1.43 39.21 0.75
CA ALA A 81 -0.92 38.92 -0.58
C ALA A 81 -1.51 37.56 -1.03
N THR A 82 -2.70 37.59 -1.59
CA THR A 82 -3.28 36.42 -2.25
C THR A 82 -2.77 36.37 -3.67
N SER A 83 -2.10 35.29 -4.03
CA SER A 83 -2.07 34.93 -5.45
C SER A 83 -3.50 34.49 -5.81
N ASP A 84 -4.12 35.15 -6.78
CA ASP A 84 -5.48 34.89 -7.29
C ASP A 84 -5.67 33.51 -7.96
N THR A 85 -4.73 32.60 -7.80
CA THR A 85 -4.84 31.24 -8.30
C THR A 85 -5.44 30.34 -7.22
N PRO A 86 -6.60 29.69 -7.48
CA PRO A 86 -7.10 28.66 -6.59
C PRO A 86 -6.00 27.62 -6.41
N TYR A 87 -5.75 27.23 -5.15
CA TYR A 87 -4.80 26.17 -4.82
C TYR A 87 -5.18 24.91 -5.59
N LYS A 88 -4.60 24.75 -6.76
CA LYS A 88 -4.41 23.42 -7.29
C LYS A 88 -3.36 22.80 -6.40
N TYR A 89 -3.74 21.81 -5.60
CA TYR A 89 -2.82 20.85 -5.04
C TYR A 89 -1.88 20.47 -6.19
N SER A 90 -0.80 21.18 -6.34
CA SER A 90 0.29 20.74 -7.14
C SER A 90 0.73 19.51 -6.38
N LYS A 91 0.32 18.33 -6.88
CA LYS A 91 1.14 17.15 -6.65
C LYS A 91 2.54 17.69 -6.76
N THR A 92 3.24 17.79 -5.60
CA THR A 92 4.63 18.23 -5.56
C THR A 92 5.24 17.77 -6.84
N LYS A 93 5.78 18.71 -7.67
CA LYS A 93 6.52 18.30 -8.87
C LYS A 93 7.31 17.12 -8.37
N LYS A 94 6.96 15.92 -8.83
CA LYS A 94 7.84 14.78 -8.67
C LYS A 94 9.14 15.36 -9.19
N VAL A 95 10.09 15.62 -8.31
CA VAL A 95 11.47 15.57 -8.70
C VAL A 95 11.56 14.12 -9.11
N ASP A 96 11.33 13.85 -10.38
CA ASP A 96 11.68 12.60 -11.00
C ASP A 96 13.19 12.54 -10.86
N ILE A 97 13.64 12.12 -9.70
CA ILE A 97 14.98 11.56 -9.56
C ILE A 97 14.82 10.23 -10.28
N ALA A 98 15.01 10.30 -11.59
CA ALA A 98 15.07 9.12 -12.43
C ALA A 98 16.07 8.19 -11.76
N LEU A 99 15.63 6.99 -11.39
CA LEU A 99 16.52 5.98 -10.87
C LEU A 99 17.40 5.55 -12.04
N THR A 100 18.57 6.19 -12.14
CA THR A 100 19.51 5.90 -13.21
C THR A 100 20.31 4.63 -12.91
N ASN A 101 20.86 4.04 -13.96
CA ASN A 101 21.76 2.89 -13.84
C ASN A 101 22.95 3.20 -12.91
N GLU A 102 23.49 4.42 -13.01
CA GLU A 102 24.59 4.90 -12.18
C GLU A 102 24.20 4.94 -10.71
N ARG A 103 23.01 5.46 -10.40
CA ARG A 103 22.53 5.52 -9.01
C ARG A 103 22.33 4.12 -8.41
N VAL A 104 21.78 3.19 -9.18
CA VAL A 104 21.62 1.80 -8.74
C VAL A 104 22.99 1.13 -8.56
N ALA A 105 23.96 1.38 -9.44
CA ALA A 105 25.32 0.86 -9.32
C ALA A 105 26.05 1.43 -8.08
N GLU A 106 25.90 2.71 -7.78
CA GLU A 106 26.42 3.34 -6.56
C GLU A 106 25.88 2.65 -5.30
N LEU A 107 24.55 2.50 -5.23
CA LEU A 107 23.89 1.84 -4.10
C LEU A 107 24.35 0.38 -3.96
N HIS A 108 24.52 -0.33 -5.07
CA HIS A 108 25.03 -1.69 -5.05
C HIS A 108 26.48 -1.77 -4.54
N THR A 109 27.33 -0.86 -4.99
CA THR A 109 28.73 -0.77 -4.53
C THR A 109 28.83 -0.43 -3.04
N ALA A 110 27.87 0.34 -2.53
CA ALA A 110 27.80 0.73 -1.12
C ALA A 110 27.31 -0.38 -0.18
N LEU A 111 26.93 -1.56 -0.70
CA LEU A 111 26.38 -2.66 0.10
C LEU A 111 27.43 -3.20 1.10
N PRO A 112 27.22 -3.01 2.44
CA PRO A 112 28.20 -3.44 3.44
C PRO A 112 28.27 -4.95 3.54
N ASN A 113 29.45 -5.46 3.92
CA ASN A 113 29.65 -6.91 4.08
C ASN A 113 28.70 -7.54 5.10
N ARG A 114 28.36 -6.86 6.21
CA ARG A 114 27.39 -7.34 7.19
C ARG A 114 26.00 -7.58 6.57
N ILE A 115 25.58 -6.73 5.60
CA ILE A 115 24.30 -6.89 4.90
C ILE A 115 24.41 -8.03 3.87
N ARG A 116 25.56 -8.21 3.21
CA ARG A 116 25.79 -9.38 2.34
C ARG A 116 25.65 -10.68 3.14
N LEU A 117 26.28 -10.77 4.29
CA LEU A 117 26.16 -11.93 5.19
C LEU A 117 24.71 -12.18 5.61
N TYR A 118 23.99 -11.14 6.01
CA TYR A 118 22.56 -11.25 6.33
C TYR A 118 21.75 -11.77 5.14
N LEU A 119 21.99 -11.28 3.92
CA LEU A 119 21.31 -11.75 2.71
C LEU A 119 21.64 -13.22 2.42
N ASN A 120 22.91 -13.61 2.59
CA ASN A 120 23.35 -15.01 2.42
C ASN A 120 22.65 -15.93 3.44
N GLU A 121 22.56 -15.52 4.70
CA GLU A 121 21.80 -16.24 5.75
C GLU A 121 20.31 -16.37 5.42
N ARG A 122 19.76 -15.40 4.64
CA ARG A 122 18.39 -15.43 4.11
C ARG A 122 18.26 -16.25 2.82
N GLY A 123 19.27 -17.00 2.43
CA GLY A 123 19.26 -17.88 1.25
C GLY A 123 19.48 -17.16 -0.08
N ILE A 124 20.02 -15.94 -0.06
CA ILE A 124 20.29 -15.13 -1.26
C ILE A 124 21.80 -15.05 -1.45
N PRO A 125 22.39 -15.86 -2.34
CA PRO A 125 23.85 -15.90 -2.54
C PRO A 125 24.37 -14.65 -3.26
N ASP A 126 25.68 -14.43 -3.19
CA ASP A 126 26.36 -13.28 -3.80
C ASP A 126 26.12 -13.15 -5.30
N THR A 127 25.94 -14.26 -6.00
CA THR A 127 25.57 -14.27 -7.42
C THR A 127 24.29 -13.52 -7.67
N ASP A 128 23.25 -13.80 -6.88
CA ASP A 128 21.94 -13.19 -6.99
C ASP A 128 21.92 -11.74 -6.44
N ILE A 129 22.65 -11.49 -5.35
CA ILE A 129 22.88 -10.13 -4.84
C ILE A 129 23.44 -9.23 -5.94
N ASN A 130 24.45 -9.73 -6.67
CA ASN A 130 25.11 -8.98 -7.73
C ASN A 130 24.24 -8.86 -8.99
N GLN A 131 23.56 -9.94 -9.39
CA GLN A 131 22.68 -9.96 -10.56
C GLN A 131 21.47 -9.03 -10.37
N GLN A 132 20.84 -9.07 -9.20
CA GLN A 132 19.67 -8.25 -8.87
C GLN A 132 20.05 -6.84 -8.40
N LYS A 133 21.35 -6.51 -8.36
CA LYS A 133 21.85 -5.18 -7.93
C LYS A 133 21.33 -4.74 -6.57
N LEU A 134 21.20 -5.68 -5.63
CA LEU A 134 20.82 -5.33 -4.27
C LEU A 134 21.84 -4.35 -3.70
N GLY A 135 21.38 -3.31 -3.03
CA GLY A 135 22.25 -2.20 -2.62
C GLY A 135 21.92 -1.70 -1.21
N TRP A 136 22.61 -0.62 -0.86
CA TRP A 136 22.49 0.01 0.45
C TRP A 136 22.53 1.51 0.33
N GLY A 137 21.69 2.21 1.08
CA GLY A 137 21.70 3.66 1.10
C GLY A 137 20.77 4.25 2.14
N GLU A 138 20.91 5.55 2.36
CA GLU A 138 20.03 6.30 3.25
C GLU A 138 18.80 6.79 2.51
N PHE A 139 17.62 6.43 3.05
CA PHE A 139 16.31 6.83 2.54
C PHE A 139 15.40 7.19 3.71
N TYR A 140 14.75 8.34 3.60
CA TYR A 140 13.84 8.83 4.64
C TYR A 140 14.50 8.91 6.03
N GLY A 141 15.78 9.32 6.07
CA GLY A 141 16.57 9.49 7.29
C GLY A 141 17.06 8.19 7.93
N LYS A 142 17.01 7.05 7.20
CA LYS A 142 17.50 5.76 7.68
C LYS A 142 18.19 4.97 6.58
N PHE A 143 19.21 4.22 6.96
CA PHE A 143 19.83 3.28 6.06
C PHE A 143 18.94 2.07 5.80
N ARG A 144 18.89 1.62 4.53
CA ARG A 144 18.04 0.52 4.08
C ARG A 144 18.72 -0.31 2.99
N ILE A 145 18.38 -1.58 2.95
CA ILE A 145 18.69 -2.45 1.83
C ILE A 145 17.79 -2.04 0.66
N THR A 146 18.37 -1.81 -0.51
CA THR A 146 17.63 -1.41 -1.72
C THR A 146 17.46 -2.59 -2.67
N ILE A 147 16.24 -2.77 -3.18
CA ILE A 147 15.88 -3.76 -4.18
C ILE A 147 15.37 -3.01 -5.40
N PRO A 148 16.21 -2.82 -6.43
CA PRO A 148 15.81 -2.10 -7.64
C PRO A 148 14.77 -2.89 -8.43
N THR A 149 13.72 -2.19 -8.87
CA THR A 149 12.67 -2.79 -9.70
C THR A 149 12.51 -1.97 -10.98
N THR A 150 12.51 -2.65 -12.10
CA THR A 150 12.28 -2.05 -13.41
C THR A 150 10.80 -2.08 -13.78
N ASN A 151 10.41 -1.21 -14.71
CA ASN A 151 9.13 -1.31 -15.42
C ASN A 151 9.21 -2.33 -16.58
N ALA A 152 8.13 -2.49 -17.31
CA ALA A 152 8.05 -3.42 -18.45
C ALA A 152 9.07 -3.11 -19.56
N GLU A 153 9.42 -1.83 -19.74
CA GLU A 153 10.42 -1.37 -20.71
C GLU A 153 11.86 -1.68 -20.29
N GLY A 154 12.09 -1.99 -19.00
CA GLY A 154 13.39 -2.31 -18.44
C GLY A 154 14.11 -1.12 -17.79
N SER A 155 13.49 0.05 -17.68
CA SER A 155 13.99 1.19 -16.96
C SER A 155 13.69 1.06 -15.46
N TYR A 156 14.60 1.46 -14.59
CA TYR A 156 14.34 1.44 -13.15
C TYR A 156 13.18 2.38 -12.80
N ALA A 157 12.13 1.82 -12.20
CA ALA A 157 10.91 2.53 -11.83
C ALA A 157 10.86 2.88 -10.34
N LEU A 158 11.33 1.99 -9.49
CA LEU A 158 11.31 2.16 -8.04
C LEU A 158 12.41 1.35 -7.34
N LEU A 159 12.67 1.70 -6.09
CA LEU A 159 13.40 0.86 -5.13
C LEU A 159 12.42 0.37 -4.06
N LYS A 160 12.42 -0.92 -3.80
CA LYS A 160 11.89 -1.42 -2.54
C LYS A 160 12.98 -1.29 -1.49
N LEU A 161 12.60 -0.84 -0.32
CA LEU A 161 13.50 -0.47 0.75
C LEU A 161 13.23 -1.35 1.96
N ARG A 162 14.09 -2.34 2.18
CA ARG A 162 14.02 -3.22 3.35
C ARG A 162 14.70 -2.57 4.53
N LYS A 163 14.09 -2.65 5.70
CA LYS A 163 14.66 -2.22 6.97
C LYS A 163 15.98 -2.92 7.25
N ASP A 164 16.97 -2.17 7.76
CA ASP A 164 18.20 -2.75 8.30
C ASP A 164 17.87 -3.77 9.39
N PRO A 165 18.39 -5.01 9.34
CA PRO A 165 18.16 -6.00 10.39
C PRO A 165 18.60 -5.53 11.79
N GLU A 166 19.59 -4.63 11.89
CA GLU A 166 20.07 -4.06 13.15
C GLU A 166 19.26 -2.84 13.62
N ASP A 167 18.35 -2.28 12.80
CA ASP A 167 17.48 -1.19 13.23
C ASP A 167 16.38 -1.71 14.16
N THR A 168 16.53 -1.47 15.45
CA THR A 168 15.56 -1.87 16.48
C THR A 168 14.39 -0.91 16.62
N SER A 169 14.36 0.20 15.87
CA SER A 169 13.29 1.18 15.95
C SER A 169 11.97 0.64 15.37
N ASP A 170 10.87 1.28 15.71
CA ASP A 170 9.52 0.94 15.22
C ASP A 170 9.27 1.46 13.78
N SER A 171 10.28 1.40 12.91
CA SER A 171 10.17 1.81 11.51
C SER A 171 9.59 0.69 10.65
N SER A 172 8.85 1.06 9.60
CA SER A 172 8.24 0.09 8.68
C SER A 172 9.28 -0.86 8.09
N LYS A 173 8.94 -2.17 8.08
CA LYS A 173 9.78 -3.25 7.55
C LYS A 173 10.13 -3.06 6.07
N MET A 174 9.16 -2.60 5.28
CA MET A 174 9.31 -2.32 3.85
C MET A 174 8.77 -0.92 3.51
N LEU A 175 9.49 -0.20 2.66
CA LEU A 175 9.05 1.08 2.08
C LEU A 175 9.31 1.05 0.57
N VAL A 176 8.85 2.11 -0.11
CA VAL A 176 9.08 2.30 -1.55
C VAL A 176 9.71 3.69 -1.79
N TYR A 177 10.63 3.78 -2.76
CA TYR A 177 11.21 5.03 -3.23
C TYR A 177 11.12 5.11 -4.76
N PRO A 178 10.72 6.25 -5.33
CA PRO A 178 10.21 7.44 -4.65
C PRO A 178 8.85 7.21 -3.99
N LYS A 179 8.51 8.01 -2.99
CA LYS A 179 7.20 7.92 -2.31
C LYS A 179 6.08 8.14 -3.32
N GLY A 180 5.11 7.21 -3.36
CA GLY A 180 4.00 7.25 -4.30
C GLY A 180 4.34 6.71 -5.69
N ALA A 181 5.49 6.02 -5.85
CA ALA A 181 5.76 5.25 -7.06
C ALA A 181 4.64 4.24 -7.32
N GLN A 182 4.33 4.04 -8.60
CA GLN A 182 3.36 3.03 -9.01
C GLN A 182 3.90 1.63 -8.73
N HIS A 183 3.01 0.70 -8.39
CA HIS A 183 3.40 -0.70 -8.22
C HIS A 183 3.81 -1.30 -9.56
N GLU A 184 4.87 -2.11 -9.51
CA GLU A 184 5.44 -2.81 -10.65
C GLU A 184 5.54 -4.31 -10.38
N ILE A 185 5.78 -5.10 -11.41
CA ILE A 185 6.22 -6.49 -11.24
C ILE A 185 7.73 -6.48 -11.04
N TYR A 186 8.19 -6.96 -9.90
CA TYR A 186 9.61 -7.27 -9.70
C TYR A 186 9.90 -8.59 -10.41
N GLY A 187 10.60 -8.50 -11.55
CA GLY A 187 10.87 -9.62 -12.45
C GLY A 187 10.25 -9.46 -13.84
N TRP A 188 9.96 -8.25 -14.31
CA TRP A 188 9.45 -7.99 -15.66
C TRP A 188 10.28 -8.66 -16.76
N GLU A 189 11.59 -8.84 -16.52
CA GLU A 189 12.50 -9.53 -17.46
C GLU A 189 12.06 -10.96 -17.75
N MET A 190 11.44 -11.66 -16.80
CA MET A 190 10.93 -13.03 -16.97
C MET A 190 9.69 -13.11 -17.88
N LEU A 191 9.01 -11.98 -18.07
CA LEU A 191 7.80 -11.88 -18.86
C LEU A 191 8.06 -11.35 -20.29
N LYS A 192 9.32 -11.12 -20.68
CA LYS A 192 9.67 -10.63 -22.01
C LYS A 192 9.62 -11.72 -23.06
N GLU A 193 10.01 -12.92 -22.72
CA GLU A 193 10.10 -14.09 -23.62
C GLU A 193 9.27 -15.26 -23.12
N LYS A 194 9.13 -16.29 -23.94
CA LYS A 194 8.47 -17.54 -23.52
C LYS A 194 9.28 -18.23 -22.44
N ILE A 195 8.59 -18.68 -21.40
CA ILE A 195 9.20 -19.36 -20.27
C ILE A 195 8.38 -20.60 -19.90
N PRO A 196 9.02 -21.76 -19.66
CA PRO A 196 8.31 -23.00 -19.36
C PRO A 196 7.52 -22.96 -18.06
N ASN A 197 8.16 -22.48 -16.99
CA ASN A 197 7.57 -22.42 -15.65
C ASN A 197 7.85 -21.09 -15.01
N LEU A 198 6.84 -20.46 -14.40
CA LEU A 198 6.97 -19.20 -13.71
C LEU A 198 6.19 -19.23 -12.39
N VAL A 199 6.84 -18.87 -11.28
CA VAL A 199 6.20 -18.74 -9.97
C VAL A 199 5.86 -17.28 -9.70
N ILE A 200 4.64 -17.00 -9.26
CA ILE A 200 4.23 -15.71 -8.69
C ILE A 200 4.24 -15.91 -7.17
N CYS A 201 5.12 -15.19 -6.47
CA CYS A 201 5.23 -15.20 -5.02
C CYS A 201 4.79 -13.87 -4.40
N GLU A 202 4.64 -13.81 -3.07
CA GLU A 202 4.11 -12.63 -2.40
C GLU A 202 5.15 -11.53 -2.20
N GLY A 203 6.39 -11.88 -1.83
CA GLY A 203 7.42 -10.96 -1.38
C GLY A 203 8.67 -10.91 -2.26
N GLU A 204 9.38 -9.79 -2.20
CA GLU A 204 10.64 -9.62 -2.94
C GLU A 204 11.74 -10.60 -2.48
N PHE A 205 11.77 -10.93 -1.18
CA PHE A 205 12.74 -11.91 -0.64
C PHE A 205 12.41 -13.32 -1.09
N ASP A 206 11.13 -13.70 -1.14
CA ASP A 206 10.70 -15.00 -1.64
C ASP A 206 11.10 -15.19 -3.10
N ARG A 207 10.91 -14.14 -3.92
CA ARG A 207 11.39 -14.15 -5.29
C ARG A 207 12.91 -14.40 -5.36
N LEU A 208 13.69 -13.70 -4.54
CA LEU A 208 15.16 -13.84 -4.53
C LEU A 208 15.59 -15.25 -4.11
N VAL A 209 14.91 -15.85 -3.13
CA VAL A 209 15.16 -17.23 -2.69
C VAL A 209 14.79 -18.24 -3.79
N LEU A 210 13.67 -18.04 -4.49
CA LEU A 210 13.29 -18.89 -5.63
C LEU A 210 14.33 -18.82 -6.74
N LEU A 211 14.80 -17.62 -7.09
CA LEU A 211 15.88 -17.45 -8.10
C LEU A 211 17.15 -18.17 -7.67
N ALA A 212 17.57 -18.04 -6.41
CA ALA A 212 18.74 -18.71 -5.86
C ALA A 212 18.64 -20.25 -5.96
N ASN A 213 17.42 -20.79 -5.96
CA ASN A 213 17.14 -22.21 -6.16
C ASN A 213 16.88 -22.58 -7.65
N GLY A 214 17.15 -21.68 -8.59
CA GLY A 214 16.98 -21.91 -10.03
C GLY A 214 15.50 -21.89 -10.50
N ILE A 215 14.57 -21.39 -9.69
CA ILE A 215 13.16 -21.27 -10.02
C ILE A 215 12.88 -19.85 -10.54
N SER A 216 12.40 -19.74 -11.77
CA SER A 216 11.95 -18.46 -12.34
C SER A 216 10.77 -17.92 -11.56
N ALA A 217 10.87 -16.70 -11.06
CA ALA A 217 9.86 -16.12 -10.19
C ALA A 217 9.68 -14.62 -10.40
N VAL A 218 8.46 -14.15 -10.11
CA VAL A 218 8.08 -12.73 -10.10
C VAL A 218 7.22 -12.41 -8.88
N THR A 219 7.17 -11.14 -8.49
CA THR A 219 6.25 -10.66 -7.45
C THR A 219 5.76 -9.25 -7.75
N GLY A 220 4.57 -8.89 -7.27
CA GLY A 220 4.08 -7.52 -7.30
C GLY A 220 4.65 -6.70 -6.14
N THR A 221 5.18 -5.51 -6.41
CA THR A 221 5.83 -4.67 -5.38
C THR A 221 4.88 -4.09 -4.32
N GLY A 222 3.61 -4.38 -4.37
CA GLY A 222 2.62 -3.91 -3.41
C GLY A 222 2.02 -5.00 -2.52
N GLY A 223 2.52 -6.26 -2.62
CA GLY A 223 1.98 -7.42 -1.91
C GLY A 223 0.71 -8.00 -2.54
N SER A 224 0.10 -8.97 -1.86
CA SER A 224 -0.99 -9.83 -2.37
C SER A 224 -2.21 -9.08 -2.93
N GLY A 225 -2.49 -7.88 -2.44
CA GLY A 225 -3.66 -7.09 -2.84
C GLY A 225 -3.51 -6.24 -4.11
N THR A 226 -2.32 -6.12 -4.68
CA THR A 226 -1.99 -5.09 -5.67
C THR A 226 -1.77 -5.60 -7.09
N PHE A 227 -2.10 -6.84 -7.38
CA PHE A 227 -2.00 -7.38 -8.74
C PHE A 227 -3.00 -6.68 -9.67
N LYS A 228 -2.47 -5.98 -10.69
CA LYS A 228 -3.27 -5.20 -11.63
C LYS A 228 -3.80 -6.09 -12.75
N ASP A 229 -5.00 -5.77 -13.26
CA ASP A 229 -5.62 -6.53 -14.37
C ASP A 229 -4.78 -6.44 -15.64
N GLU A 230 -4.15 -5.30 -15.89
CA GLU A 230 -3.25 -5.07 -17.03
C GLU A 230 -2.01 -5.95 -17.04
N TRP A 231 -1.65 -6.56 -15.91
CA TRP A 231 -0.50 -7.46 -15.82
C TRP A 231 -0.81 -8.88 -16.29
N ALA A 232 -2.03 -9.34 -16.11
CA ALA A 232 -2.42 -10.74 -16.36
C ALA A 232 -2.11 -11.22 -17.80
N PRO A 233 -2.32 -10.44 -18.89
CA PRO A 233 -1.98 -10.87 -20.24
C PRO A 233 -0.50 -11.18 -20.47
N HIS A 234 0.41 -10.56 -19.73
CA HIS A 234 1.85 -10.80 -19.88
C HIS A 234 2.24 -12.22 -19.45
N PHE A 235 1.47 -12.83 -18.55
CA PHE A 235 1.70 -14.19 -18.06
C PHE A 235 1.36 -15.27 -19.09
N LEU A 236 0.64 -14.95 -20.18
CA LEU A 236 0.39 -15.88 -21.30
C LEU A 236 1.68 -16.33 -22.00
N LYS A 237 2.81 -15.68 -21.74
CA LYS A 237 4.12 -16.11 -22.21
C LYS A 237 4.72 -17.28 -21.43
N ALA A 238 4.24 -17.52 -20.21
CA ALA A 238 4.63 -18.68 -19.43
C ALA A 238 3.76 -19.88 -19.84
N GLU A 239 4.39 -21.04 -20.06
CA GLU A 239 3.62 -22.26 -20.36
C GLU A 239 2.82 -22.71 -19.13
N LYS A 240 3.45 -22.62 -17.94
CA LYS A 240 2.80 -22.92 -16.66
C LYS A 240 3.06 -21.79 -15.67
N VAL A 241 2.02 -21.34 -15.02
CA VAL A 241 2.10 -20.35 -13.95
C VAL A 241 1.70 -20.97 -12.63
N TYR A 242 2.56 -20.80 -11.64
CA TYR A 242 2.36 -21.27 -10.26
C TYR A 242 2.19 -20.05 -9.35
N VAL A 243 1.22 -20.09 -8.44
CA VAL A 243 1.01 -19.05 -7.45
C VAL A 243 1.29 -19.64 -6.06
N CYS A 244 2.28 -19.08 -5.37
CA CYS A 244 2.67 -19.47 -4.02
C CYS A 244 2.79 -18.22 -3.14
N PHE A 245 1.86 -18.05 -2.19
CA PHE A 245 1.81 -16.92 -1.27
C PHE A 245 1.94 -17.41 0.15
N ASP A 246 2.10 -16.48 1.07
CA ASP A 246 2.27 -16.74 2.49
C ASP A 246 1.14 -17.60 3.06
N ASN A 247 1.45 -18.43 4.04
CA ASN A 247 0.50 -19.38 4.62
C ASN A 247 -0.39 -18.73 5.69
N ASP A 248 -0.90 -17.54 5.38
CA ASP A 248 -1.87 -16.81 6.19
C ASP A 248 -3.17 -16.51 5.41
N ASP A 249 -4.16 -15.89 6.06
CA ASP A 249 -5.46 -15.61 5.43
C ASP A 249 -5.33 -14.58 4.29
N ALA A 250 -4.43 -13.59 4.44
CA ALA A 250 -4.21 -12.55 3.44
C ALA A 250 -3.52 -13.14 2.19
N GLY A 251 -2.47 -13.95 2.38
CA GLY A 251 -1.79 -14.67 1.30
C GLY A 251 -2.72 -15.63 0.57
N ARG A 252 -3.53 -16.40 1.31
CA ARG A 252 -4.54 -17.29 0.71
C ARG A 252 -5.56 -16.55 -0.14
N ALA A 253 -6.08 -15.43 0.36
CA ALA A 253 -7.04 -14.60 -0.39
C ALA A 253 -6.40 -13.95 -1.63
N GLY A 254 -5.16 -13.44 -1.48
CA GLY A 254 -4.38 -12.86 -2.57
C GLY A 254 -4.10 -13.87 -3.68
N ALA A 255 -3.68 -15.09 -3.31
CA ALA A 255 -3.44 -16.15 -4.28
C ALA A 255 -4.69 -16.49 -5.09
N VAL A 256 -5.85 -16.65 -4.45
CA VAL A 256 -7.14 -16.91 -5.14
C VAL A 256 -7.46 -15.80 -6.14
N LYS A 257 -7.27 -14.53 -5.75
CA LYS A 257 -7.52 -13.38 -6.62
C LYS A 257 -6.65 -13.39 -7.88
N ILE A 258 -5.35 -13.71 -7.74
CA ILE A 258 -4.44 -13.78 -8.88
C ILE A 258 -4.79 -14.97 -9.79
N LEU A 259 -5.04 -16.14 -9.21
CA LEU A 259 -5.47 -17.33 -9.93
C LEU A 259 -6.72 -17.05 -10.79
N SER A 260 -7.73 -16.36 -10.22
CA SER A 260 -8.93 -15.95 -10.95
C SER A 260 -8.57 -15.09 -12.17
N LYS A 261 -7.78 -14.05 -11.98
CA LYS A 261 -7.38 -13.13 -13.06
C LYS A 261 -6.61 -13.82 -14.19
N LEU A 262 -5.71 -14.73 -13.85
CA LEU A 262 -4.96 -15.50 -14.84
C LEU A 262 -5.88 -16.42 -15.67
N LEU A 263 -6.80 -17.12 -15.02
CA LEU A 263 -7.79 -17.98 -15.68
C LEU A 263 -8.79 -17.17 -16.51
N GLU A 264 -9.21 -16.00 -16.05
CA GLU A 264 -10.09 -15.08 -16.81
C GLU A 264 -9.41 -14.55 -18.06
N THR A 265 -8.08 -14.32 -18.02
CA THR A 265 -7.28 -13.90 -19.17
C THR A 265 -7.08 -15.02 -20.20
N GLY A 266 -7.44 -16.26 -19.88
CA GLY A 266 -7.35 -17.42 -20.77
C GLY A 266 -6.10 -18.28 -20.56
N HIS A 267 -5.36 -18.07 -19.47
CA HIS A 267 -4.26 -18.98 -19.16
C HIS A 267 -4.83 -20.34 -18.70
N GLU A 268 -4.44 -21.43 -19.35
CA GLU A 268 -5.02 -22.76 -19.08
C GLU A 268 -4.24 -23.56 -18.03
N ASP A 269 -2.92 -23.40 -17.98
CA ASP A 269 -2.03 -24.15 -17.08
C ASP A 269 -1.62 -23.32 -15.87
N VAL A 270 -2.59 -23.12 -14.97
CA VAL A 270 -2.42 -22.36 -13.73
C VAL A 270 -2.45 -23.31 -12.54
N PHE A 271 -1.47 -23.15 -11.65
CA PHE A 271 -1.27 -24.02 -10.50
C PHE A 271 -1.21 -23.19 -9.21
N ARG A 272 -1.69 -23.77 -8.13
CA ARG A 272 -1.48 -23.26 -6.79
C ARG A 272 -0.48 -24.14 -6.05
N ILE A 273 0.49 -23.51 -5.39
CA ILE A 273 1.38 -24.16 -4.42
C ILE A 273 0.93 -23.72 -3.04
N GLU A 274 0.55 -24.67 -2.20
CA GLU A 274 0.24 -24.45 -0.80
C GLU A 274 1.38 -25.06 0.04
N LEU A 275 2.06 -24.20 0.81
CA LEU A 275 3.10 -24.65 1.71
C LEU A 275 2.48 -25.52 2.82
N PRO A 276 3.16 -26.62 3.25
CA PRO A 276 2.60 -27.50 4.26
C PRO A 276 2.45 -26.78 5.60
N ASN A 277 1.33 -27.04 6.29
CA ASN A 277 1.16 -26.60 7.66
C ASN A 277 2.05 -27.46 8.58
N MET A 278 3.18 -26.89 9.01
CA MET A 278 4.06 -27.54 9.98
C MET A 278 3.83 -26.98 11.38
N GLU A 279 3.90 -27.84 12.40
CA GLU A 279 3.79 -27.46 13.82
C GLU A 279 4.80 -26.38 14.23
N ASN A 280 5.90 -26.23 13.47
CA ASN A 280 6.98 -25.27 13.69
C ASN A 280 6.82 -23.94 12.92
N GLY A 281 5.63 -23.63 12.39
CA GLY A 281 5.29 -22.30 11.92
C GLY A 281 5.90 -21.89 10.59
N LEU A 282 5.91 -22.78 9.59
CA LEU A 282 6.29 -22.44 8.21
C LEU A 282 5.33 -21.40 7.64
N LYS A 283 5.85 -20.22 7.34
CA LYS A 283 5.05 -19.05 6.96
C LYS A 283 5.15 -18.73 5.48
N ASP A 284 6.36 -18.74 4.93
CA ASP A 284 6.66 -18.24 3.59
C ASP A 284 7.66 -19.16 2.85
N ILE A 285 7.95 -18.83 1.61
CA ILE A 285 8.89 -19.55 0.75
C ILE A 285 10.30 -19.52 1.34
N THR A 286 10.70 -18.41 1.94
CA THR A 286 12.01 -18.29 2.58
C THR A 286 12.14 -19.29 3.73
N ASP A 287 11.12 -19.41 4.58
CA ASP A 287 11.10 -20.40 5.65
C ASP A 287 11.19 -21.83 5.10
N TYR A 288 10.48 -22.12 4.00
CA TYR A 288 10.50 -23.45 3.37
C TYR A 288 11.91 -23.88 2.93
N PHE A 289 12.59 -23.03 2.15
CA PHE A 289 13.92 -23.39 1.61
C PHE A 289 15.04 -23.23 2.64
N VAL A 290 15.03 -22.18 3.45
CA VAL A 290 16.15 -21.82 4.32
C VAL A 290 16.04 -22.45 5.69
N THR A 291 14.85 -22.36 6.32
CA THR A 291 14.67 -22.83 7.70
C THR A 291 14.40 -24.35 7.75
N HIS A 292 13.60 -24.85 6.82
CA HIS A 292 13.15 -26.24 6.80
C HIS A 292 13.92 -27.13 5.81
N GLY A 293 14.87 -26.56 5.06
CA GLY A 293 15.73 -27.31 4.14
C GLY A 293 14.97 -27.97 2.98
N GLY A 294 13.86 -27.38 2.56
CA GLY A 294 13.09 -27.82 1.40
C GLY A 294 13.92 -27.75 0.13
N ASN A 295 13.57 -28.53 -0.88
CA ASN A 295 14.23 -28.53 -2.19
C ASN A 295 13.23 -28.29 -3.31
N VAL A 296 13.76 -28.02 -4.52
CA VAL A 296 12.95 -27.65 -5.70
C VAL A 296 11.96 -28.75 -6.07
N ASP A 297 12.37 -30.02 -6.05
CA ASP A 297 11.51 -31.13 -6.47
C ASP A 297 10.30 -31.28 -5.54
N THR A 298 10.56 -31.25 -4.23
CA THR A 298 9.48 -31.33 -3.23
C THR A 298 8.59 -30.09 -3.26
N PHE A 299 9.16 -28.90 -3.50
CA PHE A 299 8.37 -27.66 -3.66
C PHE A 299 7.44 -27.74 -4.86
N MET A 300 7.92 -28.18 -6.01
CA MET A 300 7.10 -28.29 -7.22
C MET A 300 6.05 -29.41 -7.13
N GLN A 301 6.28 -30.46 -6.34
CA GLN A 301 5.29 -31.51 -6.09
C GLN A 301 4.09 -31.01 -5.27
N LEU A 302 4.20 -29.91 -4.54
CA LEU A 302 3.07 -29.27 -3.84
C LEU A 302 2.08 -28.61 -4.81
N ALA A 303 2.45 -28.44 -6.09
CA ALA A 303 1.64 -27.74 -7.06
C ALA A 303 0.37 -28.53 -7.43
N ARG A 304 -0.78 -27.88 -7.35
CA ARG A 304 -2.06 -28.40 -7.77
C ARG A 304 -2.64 -27.53 -8.88
N ARG A 305 -3.04 -28.15 -9.99
CA ARG A 305 -3.72 -27.41 -11.09
C ARG A 305 -5.05 -26.85 -10.58
N VAL A 306 -5.36 -25.64 -10.99
CA VAL A 306 -6.59 -24.93 -10.59
C VAL A 306 -7.46 -24.69 -11.82
N THR A 307 -8.75 -24.91 -11.68
CA THR A 307 -9.75 -24.69 -12.74
C THR A 307 -10.61 -23.46 -12.45
N LYS A 308 -11.26 -22.93 -13.50
CA LYS A 308 -12.18 -21.79 -13.35
C LYS A 308 -13.31 -22.08 -12.36
N ASP A 309 -13.86 -23.29 -12.40
CA ASP A 309 -14.98 -23.68 -11.53
C ASP A 309 -14.55 -23.71 -10.04
N GLU A 310 -13.33 -24.20 -9.75
CA GLU A 310 -12.81 -24.23 -8.40
C GLU A 310 -12.60 -22.84 -7.82
N VAL A 311 -12.11 -21.89 -8.61
CA VAL A 311 -11.90 -20.50 -8.16
C VAL A 311 -13.23 -19.79 -7.99
N SER A 312 -14.15 -19.93 -8.94
CA SER A 312 -15.49 -19.37 -8.87
C SER A 312 -16.26 -19.87 -7.66
N THR A 313 -16.15 -21.17 -7.36
CA THR A 313 -16.79 -21.80 -6.20
C THR A 313 -16.18 -21.30 -4.86
N ARG A 314 -14.86 -21.00 -4.84
CA ARG A 314 -14.20 -20.48 -3.62
C ARG A 314 -14.48 -19.00 -3.38
N ILE A 315 -14.69 -18.20 -4.42
CA ILE A 315 -15.15 -16.80 -4.28
C ILE A 315 -16.57 -16.78 -3.69
N VAL A 316 -17.42 -17.76 -4.03
CA VAL A 316 -18.78 -17.91 -3.47
C VAL A 316 -18.76 -18.58 -2.08
N LYS A 317 -17.74 -19.38 -1.74
CA LYS A 317 -17.60 -20.08 -0.46
C LYS A 317 -16.68 -19.39 0.53
N ILE A 318 -16.94 -18.14 0.85
CA ILE A 318 -16.87 -17.72 2.25
C ILE A 318 -18.23 -18.13 2.83
N GLU A 319 -18.45 -19.42 2.96
CA GLU A 319 -19.41 -19.94 3.93
C GLU A 319 -18.83 -19.71 5.33
N ARG A 320 -18.84 -18.44 5.77
CA ARG A 320 -19.16 -18.27 7.18
C ARG A 320 -20.55 -18.89 7.32
N PRO A 321 -20.80 -19.77 8.30
CA PRO A 321 -22.16 -20.14 8.63
C PRO A 321 -22.81 -18.81 9.05
N TYR A 322 -23.42 -18.11 8.11
CA TYR A 322 -24.23 -16.96 8.44
C TYR A 322 -25.38 -17.52 9.26
N LYS A 323 -25.34 -17.34 10.56
CA LYS A 323 -26.54 -17.39 11.35
C LYS A 323 -27.45 -16.37 10.68
N THR A 324 -28.53 -16.83 10.05
CA THR A 324 -29.55 -15.96 9.52
C THR A 324 -30.03 -15.06 10.67
N THR A 325 -29.70 -13.79 10.60
CA THR A 325 -30.09 -12.79 11.58
C THR A 325 -31.37 -12.16 11.07
N THR A 326 -32.39 -12.12 11.88
CA THR A 326 -33.63 -11.39 11.55
C THR A 326 -33.38 -9.89 11.56
N PHE A 327 -34.29 -9.13 10.95
CA PHE A 327 -34.21 -7.66 11.02
C PHE A 327 -34.23 -7.17 12.46
N ASP A 328 -35.09 -7.76 13.31
CA ASP A 328 -35.22 -7.38 14.72
C ASP A 328 -33.92 -7.65 15.51
N GLU A 329 -33.30 -8.82 15.34
CA GLU A 329 -32.01 -9.14 15.97
C GLU A 329 -30.90 -8.15 15.52
N TRP A 330 -30.85 -7.80 14.22
CA TRP A 330 -29.91 -6.83 13.69
C TRP A 330 -30.17 -5.44 14.25
N HIS A 331 -31.45 -5.00 14.25
CA HIS A 331 -31.88 -3.72 14.78
C HIS A 331 -31.53 -3.57 16.26
N ASP A 332 -31.77 -4.60 17.07
CA ASP A 332 -31.46 -4.60 18.50
C ASP A 332 -29.95 -4.45 18.76
N VAL A 333 -29.11 -5.08 17.94
CA VAL A 333 -27.64 -4.92 18.03
C VAL A 333 -27.24 -3.48 17.73
N ILE A 334 -27.79 -2.87 16.67
CA ILE A 334 -27.52 -1.48 16.31
C ILE A 334 -28.03 -0.53 17.39
N ALA A 335 -29.27 -0.67 17.83
CA ALA A 335 -29.87 0.18 18.84
C ALA A 335 -29.15 0.11 20.19
N SER A 336 -28.62 -1.05 20.55
CA SER A 336 -27.90 -1.25 21.82
C SER A 336 -26.47 -0.67 21.79
N ASN A 337 -25.78 -0.73 20.65
CA ASN A 337 -24.39 -0.31 20.57
C ASN A 337 -24.21 1.09 19.96
N PHE A 338 -25.14 1.52 19.11
CA PHE A 338 -25.09 2.79 18.35
C PHE A 338 -26.48 3.42 18.24
N PRO A 339 -27.12 3.80 19.35
CA PRO A 339 -28.53 4.24 19.37
C PRO A 339 -28.78 5.44 18.44
N GLU A 340 -27.81 6.32 18.26
CA GLU A 340 -27.89 7.48 17.37
C GLU A 340 -27.78 7.13 15.88
N LEU A 341 -27.34 5.94 15.54
CA LEU A 341 -27.18 5.48 14.15
C LEU A 341 -28.25 4.52 13.69
N THR A 342 -29.26 4.20 14.51
CA THR A 342 -30.32 3.22 14.21
C THR A 342 -31.04 3.58 12.90
N PHE A 343 -31.56 4.79 12.78
CA PHE A 343 -32.26 5.24 11.58
C PHE A 343 -31.37 5.31 10.33
N PRO A 344 -30.15 5.89 10.38
CA PRO A 344 -29.21 5.82 9.26
C PRO A 344 -28.88 4.39 8.82
N ALA A 345 -28.71 3.45 9.76
CA ALA A 345 -28.40 2.06 9.47
C ALA A 345 -29.57 1.34 8.77
N GLU A 346 -30.80 1.58 9.19
CA GLU A 346 -32.00 1.05 8.52
C GLU A 346 -32.11 1.54 7.07
N ILE A 347 -31.84 2.83 6.83
CA ILE A 347 -31.86 3.38 5.47
C ILE A 347 -30.77 2.72 4.62
N CYS A 348 -29.55 2.56 5.15
CA CYS A 348 -28.46 1.89 4.45
C CYS A 348 -28.83 0.43 4.11
N LEU A 349 -29.40 -0.32 5.06
CA LEU A 349 -29.84 -1.68 4.85
C LEU A 349 -30.93 -1.76 3.78
N SER A 350 -31.91 -0.85 3.81
CA SER A 350 -32.97 -0.79 2.80
C SER A 350 -32.46 -0.57 1.39
N ILE A 351 -31.41 0.25 1.24
CA ILE A 351 -30.77 0.49 -0.07
C ILE A 351 -29.94 -0.72 -0.53
N ILE A 352 -29.22 -1.37 0.38
CA ILE A 352 -28.50 -2.61 0.07
C ILE A 352 -29.46 -3.70 -0.41
N CYS A 353 -30.64 -3.81 0.22
CA CYS A 353 -31.66 -4.77 -0.17
C CYS A 353 -32.18 -4.56 -1.61
N GLN A 354 -32.10 -3.34 -2.17
CA GLN A 354 -32.46 -3.09 -3.57
C GLN A 354 -31.60 -3.91 -4.54
N ILE A 355 -30.33 -4.18 -4.19
CA ILE A 355 -29.40 -4.97 -5.03
C ILE A 355 -29.91 -6.42 -5.19
N LEU A 356 -30.74 -6.88 -4.25
CA LEU A 356 -31.33 -8.23 -4.23
C LEU A 356 -32.66 -8.31 -4.98
N ILE A 357 -33.23 -7.17 -5.40
CA ILE A 357 -34.51 -7.12 -6.11
C ILE A 357 -34.20 -7.22 -7.61
N HIS A 358 -34.72 -8.26 -8.25
CA HIS A 358 -34.71 -8.41 -9.71
C HIS A 358 -35.66 -7.36 -10.32
N GLU A 359 -35.20 -6.59 -11.33
CA GLU A 359 -36.01 -5.61 -12.08
C GLU A 359 -36.39 -4.33 -11.29
N ILE A 360 -35.43 -3.66 -10.67
CA ILE A 360 -35.65 -2.29 -10.19
C ILE A 360 -35.70 -1.32 -11.37
N SER A 361 -36.87 -0.71 -11.60
CA SER A 361 -37.07 0.29 -12.67
C SER A 361 -36.47 1.65 -12.34
N ASN A 362 -36.39 2.02 -11.06
CA ASN A 362 -35.85 3.31 -10.58
C ASN A 362 -34.96 3.11 -9.35
N PRO A 363 -33.70 2.67 -9.52
CA PRO A 363 -32.77 2.59 -8.40
C PRO A 363 -32.41 3.99 -7.91
N PHE A 364 -32.35 4.18 -6.60
CA PHE A 364 -31.84 5.40 -6.00
C PHE A 364 -30.55 5.15 -5.22
N ALA A 365 -29.72 6.16 -5.15
CA ALA A 365 -28.48 6.13 -4.39
C ALA A 365 -28.60 6.98 -3.13
N LEU A 366 -28.02 6.51 -2.03
CA LEU A 366 -27.90 7.27 -0.79
C LEU A 366 -26.52 7.91 -0.71
N VAL A 367 -26.50 9.21 -0.42
CA VAL A 367 -25.26 9.91 -0.10
C VAL A 367 -25.34 10.33 1.36
N LEU A 368 -24.49 9.71 2.19
CA LEU A 368 -24.34 10.09 3.59
C LEU A 368 -23.39 11.29 3.69
N VAL A 369 -23.96 12.43 4.11
CA VAL A 369 -23.21 13.66 4.35
C VAL A 369 -23.11 13.90 5.84
N GLY A 370 -21.90 14.12 6.32
CA GLY A 370 -21.64 14.41 7.74
C GLY A 370 -20.19 14.75 8.00
N VAL A 371 -19.91 15.20 9.19
CA VAL A 371 -18.53 15.48 9.62
C VAL A 371 -17.64 14.23 9.56
N PRO A 372 -16.32 14.35 9.39
CA PRO A 372 -15.39 13.24 9.54
C PRO A 372 -15.62 12.55 10.89
N SER A 373 -15.48 11.22 10.91
CA SER A 373 -15.70 10.37 12.10
C SER A 373 -17.15 10.35 12.64
N GLY A 374 -18.14 10.82 11.87
CA GLY A 374 -19.55 10.77 12.23
C GLY A 374 -20.22 9.41 12.06
N GLY A 375 -19.51 8.30 12.13
CA GLY A 375 -20.07 6.95 12.08
C GLY A 375 -20.50 6.44 10.69
N LYS A 376 -20.24 7.18 9.61
CA LYS A 376 -20.65 6.81 8.24
C LYS A 376 -20.16 5.43 7.76
N THR A 377 -19.07 4.95 8.34
CA THR A 377 -18.47 3.63 8.03
C THR A 377 -19.03 2.49 8.87
N ILE A 378 -19.88 2.78 9.84
CA ILE A 378 -20.51 1.78 10.72
C ILE A 378 -21.83 1.28 10.10
N CYS A 379 -22.51 2.14 9.35
CA CYS A 379 -23.72 1.82 8.57
C CYS A 379 -23.38 1.15 7.22
#